data_cd9affb796b425eb9568386e284dc627
#
_entry.id   cd9affb796b425eb9568386e284dc627
#
_cell.length_a   1.000
_cell.length_b   1.000
_cell.length_c   1.000
_cell.angle_alpha   90.00
_cell.angle_beta   90.00
_cell.angle_gamma   90.00
#
_symmetry.space_group_name_H-M   'P 1'
#
loop_
_entity.id
_entity.type
_entity.pdbx_description
1 polymer ?
#
loop_
_entity_poly.entity_id
_entity_poly.type
_entity_poly.pdbx_seq_one_letter_code
_entity_poly.pdbx_strand_id
1 'polypeptide(L)'
;MTTTLRPVEPLQHAADGTRSRRYRVCVNSRPVGVIHLATHPVFGPSVARIDELRIEEPDRRRGRGTVAALAAEEVVRGWGCKRIEVQVPGEAGLRLAGALGYVLRNRGMEKRLGTTAPGLPEGSRGRPMTAAEFGPWEERGRAHYAQSWIDRGVPEAEAREKAEKDHATHLPDGVDSPGTLLTVLEHEGVPVGTLWLALSEGSTFVFDVEADARHRGQGHGRSLMLLAEAQSVAAGKSRIGLNVFAGNTPAERLYESLGYEPTQYVLYKELL
;
A
#
# COMPACT_ATOMS: atom_id res chain seq x y z
N MET A 1 -17.82 -27.37 18.59
CA MET A 1 -16.71 -27.61 17.61
C MET A 1 -15.56 -26.70 17.96
N THR A 2 -14.38 -27.24 18.21
CA THR A 2 -13.18 -26.44 18.58
C THR A 2 -12.30 -26.27 17.35
N THR A 3 -12.01 -25.03 17.00
CA THR A 3 -11.02 -24.69 15.96
C THR A 3 -9.70 -24.35 16.65
N THR A 4 -8.60 -24.95 16.21
CA THR A 4 -7.27 -24.78 16.78
C THR A 4 -6.23 -24.55 15.68
N LEU A 5 -5.16 -23.81 16.01
CA LEU A 5 -3.97 -23.67 15.18
C LEU A 5 -2.92 -24.68 15.64
N ARG A 6 -2.51 -25.58 14.75
CA ARG A 6 -1.43 -26.54 15.00
C ARG A 6 -0.19 -26.17 14.23
N PRO A 7 0.94 -25.95 14.88
CA PRO A 7 2.21 -25.67 14.19
C PRO A 7 2.53 -26.76 13.17
N VAL A 8 2.99 -26.36 11.99
CA VAL A 8 3.47 -27.26 10.94
C VAL A 8 4.98 -27.44 11.06
N GLU A 9 5.65 -26.40 11.57
CA GLU A 9 7.10 -26.30 11.66
C GLU A 9 7.51 -25.56 12.94
N PRO A 10 8.77 -25.65 13.39
CA PRO A 10 9.31 -24.81 14.45
C PRO A 10 9.16 -23.32 14.14
N LEU A 11 9.10 -22.48 15.18
CA LEU A 11 9.15 -21.04 15.01
C LEU A 11 10.49 -20.65 14.38
N GLN A 12 10.40 -20.01 13.21
CA GLN A 12 11.58 -19.48 12.51
C GLN A 12 11.98 -18.14 13.13
N HIS A 13 13.27 -17.95 13.32
CA HIS A 13 13.87 -16.71 13.80
C HIS A 13 14.92 -16.27 12.79
N ALA A 14 14.79 -15.05 12.27
CA ALA A 14 15.83 -14.44 11.47
C ALA A 14 16.79 -13.60 12.34
N ALA A 15 17.95 -13.28 11.77
CA ALA A 15 19.00 -12.52 12.50
C ALA A 15 18.57 -11.10 12.88
N ASP A 16 17.61 -10.52 12.14
CA ASP A 16 17.01 -9.21 12.39
C ASP A 16 15.91 -9.22 13.48
N GLY A 17 15.69 -10.36 14.15
CA GLY A 17 14.67 -10.56 15.17
C GLY A 17 13.28 -10.84 14.61
N THR A 18 13.13 -10.90 13.29
CA THR A 18 11.84 -11.29 12.69
C THR A 18 11.54 -12.76 12.95
N ARG A 19 10.24 -13.06 13.04
CA ARG A 19 9.73 -14.39 13.33
C ARG A 19 8.67 -14.78 12.32
N SER A 20 8.60 -16.05 11.97
CA SER A 20 7.51 -16.58 11.14
C SER A 20 7.18 -18.03 11.49
N ARG A 21 5.93 -18.42 11.26
CA ARG A 21 5.47 -19.79 11.46
C ARG A 21 4.21 -20.10 10.68
N ARG A 22 4.16 -21.29 10.10
CA ARG A 22 2.94 -21.85 9.49
C ARG A 22 2.18 -22.71 10.48
N TYR A 23 0.85 -22.65 10.36
CA TYR A 23 -0.06 -23.45 11.16
C TYR A 23 -1.11 -24.10 10.26
N ARG A 24 -1.54 -25.32 10.63
CA ARG A 24 -2.79 -25.90 10.14
C ARG A 24 -3.94 -25.37 10.97
N VAL A 25 -5.00 -24.96 10.29
CA VAL A 25 -6.29 -24.68 10.92
C VAL A 25 -7.01 -26.03 11.04
N CYS A 26 -7.30 -26.48 12.26
CA CYS A 26 -7.92 -27.75 12.52
C CYS A 26 -9.28 -27.58 13.23
N VAL A 27 -10.28 -28.39 12.83
CA VAL A 27 -11.57 -28.52 13.51
C VAL A 27 -11.71 -29.95 14.01
N ASN A 28 -11.82 -30.13 15.32
CA ASN A 28 -11.83 -31.46 15.95
C ASN A 28 -10.67 -32.34 15.45
N SER A 29 -9.46 -31.77 15.39
CA SER A 29 -8.21 -32.36 14.89
C SER A 29 -8.12 -32.58 13.37
N ARG A 30 -9.20 -32.44 12.60
CA ARG A 30 -9.17 -32.53 11.14
C ARG A 30 -8.66 -31.21 10.54
N PRO A 31 -7.63 -31.24 9.69
CA PRO A 31 -7.17 -30.06 8.98
C PRO A 31 -8.27 -29.52 8.05
N VAL A 32 -8.46 -28.20 8.04
CA VAL A 32 -9.48 -27.50 7.22
C VAL A 32 -8.91 -26.27 6.53
N GLY A 33 -7.62 -25.97 6.74
CA GLY A 33 -6.97 -24.83 6.14
C GLY A 33 -5.56 -24.60 6.69
N VAL A 34 -4.97 -23.52 6.27
CA VAL A 34 -3.62 -23.07 6.69
C VAL A 34 -3.64 -21.58 7.03
N ILE A 35 -2.75 -21.17 7.93
CA ILE A 35 -2.45 -19.78 8.21
C ILE A 35 -0.93 -19.63 8.36
N HIS A 36 -0.38 -18.56 7.79
CA HIS A 36 1.01 -18.16 7.95
C HIS A 36 1.07 -16.83 8.67
N LEU A 37 1.79 -16.81 9.78
CA LEU A 37 2.03 -15.63 10.60
C LEU A 37 3.50 -15.27 10.52
N ALA A 38 3.78 -13.97 10.39
CA ALA A 38 5.12 -13.44 10.43
C ALA A 38 5.14 -12.10 11.17
N THR A 39 6.31 -11.66 11.63
CA THR A 39 6.50 -10.27 12.04
C THR A 39 6.76 -9.40 10.81
N HIS A 40 6.48 -8.12 10.93
CA HIS A 40 6.51 -7.21 9.79
C HIS A 40 7.95 -6.83 9.42
N PRO A 41 8.39 -6.95 8.15
CA PRO A 41 9.78 -6.71 7.74
C PRO A 41 10.21 -5.24 7.85
N VAL A 42 9.25 -4.30 7.85
CA VAL A 42 9.52 -2.85 7.92
C VAL A 42 9.30 -2.31 9.33
N PHE A 43 8.21 -2.73 10.01
CA PHE A 43 7.87 -2.25 11.35
C PHE A 43 8.42 -3.15 12.47
N GLY A 44 9.25 -4.13 12.11
CA GLY A 44 9.97 -4.96 13.06
C GLY A 44 9.11 -5.94 13.87
N PRO A 45 9.69 -6.51 14.95
CA PRO A 45 9.09 -7.63 15.66
C PRO A 45 7.88 -7.27 16.54
N SER A 46 7.57 -5.98 16.72
CA SER A 46 6.40 -5.50 17.47
C SER A 46 5.10 -5.56 16.65
N VAL A 47 5.21 -5.70 15.33
CA VAL A 47 4.08 -5.77 14.41
C VAL A 47 4.05 -7.14 13.75
N ALA A 48 2.93 -7.84 13.87
CA ALA A 48 2.68 -9.09 13.15
C ALA A 48 1.95 -8.86 11.83
N ARG A 49 1.99 -9.85 10.95
CA ARG A 49 1.16 -9.90 9.76
C ARG A 49 0.62 -11.32 9.51
N ILE A 50 -0.55 -11.39 8.92
CA ILE A 50 -1.08 -12.62 8.34
C ILE A 50 -0.72 -12.63 6.87
N ASP A 51 0.27 -13.46 6.49
CA ASP A 51 0.71 -13.59 5.10
C ASP A 51 -0.23 -14.47 4.28
N GLU A 52 -0.84 -15.46 4.93
CA GLU A 52 -1.79 -16.37 4.32
C GLU A 52 -2.85 -16.78 5.35
N LEU A 53 -4.11 -16.74 4.97
CA LEU A 53 -5.20 -17.41 5.64
C LEU A 53 -6.10 -18.05 4.59
N ARG A 54 -6.01 -19.37 4.48
CA ARG A 54 -6.79 -20.15 3.52
C ARG A 54 -7.57 -21.24 4.21
N ILE A 55 -8.89 -21.24 4.01
CA ILE A 55 -9.78 -22.30 4.41
C ILE A 55 -10.16 -23.09 3.17
N GLU A 56 -10.09 -24.42 3.28
CA GLU A 56 -10.46 -25.33 2.18
C GLU A 56 -11.94 -25.14 1.80
N GLU A 57 -12.23 -25.24 0.51
CA GLU A 57 -13.54 -24.88 -0.03
C GLU A 57 -14.73 -25.55 0.67
N PRO A 58 -14.72 -26.87 0.97
CA PRO A 58 -15.82 -27.53 1.68
C PRO A 58 -16.06 -27.01 3.09
N ASP A 59 -15.10 -26.28 3.64
CA ASP A 59 -15.06 -25.80 5.01
C ASP A 59 -15.29 -24.29 5.14
N ARG A 60 -15.43 -23.58 4.03
CA ARG A 60 -15.70 -22.13 3.99
C ARG A 60 -17.12 -21.80 4.47
N ARG A 61 -17.34 -20.51 4.78
CA ARG A 61 -18.64 -19.92 5.21
C ARG A 61 -19.24 -20.58 6.45
N ARG A 62 -18.38 -21.15 7.32
CA ARG A 62 -18.75 -21.79 8.60
C ARG A 62 -18.05 -21.14 9.80
N GLY A 63 -17.63 -19.87 9.68
CA GLY A 63 -16.93 -19.13 10.73
C GLY A 63 -15.48 -19.55 10.98
N ARG A 64 -14.92 -20.51 10.23
CA ARG A 64 -13.58 -21.07 10.51
C ARG A 64 -12.46 -20.09 10.27
N GLY A 65 -12.56 -19.24 9.25
CA GLY A 65 -11.61 -18.15 9.01
C GLY A 65 -11.59 -17.14 10.15
N THR A 66 -12.77 -16.80 10.66
CA THR A 66 -12.94 -15.91 11.83
C THR A 66 -12.21 -16.45 13.05
N VAL A 67 -12.47 -17.73 13.40
CA VAL A 67 -11.84 -18.34 14.57
C VAL A 67 -10.33 -18.51 14.37
N ALA A 68 -9.88 -18.84 13.16
CA ALA A 68 -8.46 -18.95 12.85
C ALA A 68 -7.75 -17.58 12.99
N ALA A 69 -8.37 -16.50 12.53
CA ALA A 69 -7.81 -15.14 12.68
C ALA A 69 -7.75 -14.71 14.16
N LEU A 70 -8.80 -14.97 14.95
CA LEU A 70 -8.78 -14.70 16.40
C LEU A 70 -7.70 -15.51 17.11
N ALA A 71 -7.54 -16.80 16.77
CA ALA A 71 -6.48 -17.64 17.34
C ALA A 71 -5.08 -17.14 16.91
N ALA A 72 -4.95 -16.57 15.71
CA ALA A 72 -3.72 -15.95 15.25
C ALA A 72 -3.36 -14.71 16.06
N GLU A 73 -4.34 -13.89 16.44
CA GLU A 73 -4.12 -12.73 17.34
C GLU A 73 -3.51 -13.16 18.67
N GLU A 74 -4.00 -14.26 19.26
CA GLU A 74 -3.43 -14.81 20.50
C GLU A 74 -2.00 -15.32 20.32
N VAL A 75 -1.73 -16.00 19.22
CA VAL A 75 -0.38 -16.48 18.90
C VAL A 75 0.60 -15.32 18.82
N VAL A 76 0.27 -14.26 18.07
CA VAL A 76 1.18 -13.13 17.88
C VAL A 76 1.28 -12.23 19.12
N ARG A 77 0.23 -12.18 19.99
CA ARG A 77 0.38 -11.62 21.34
C ARG A 77 1.44 -12.38 22.15
N GLY A 78 1.40 -13.71 22.08
CA GLY A 78 2.44 -14.55 22.68
C GLY A 78 3.86 -14.31 22.11
N TRP A 79 3.95 -13.74 20.91
CA TRP A 79 5.24 -13.28 20.36
C TRP A 79 5.64 -11.88 20.85
N GLY A 80 4.79 -11.19 21.61
CA GLY A 80 5.00 -9.83 22.07
C GLY A 80 4.63 -8.76 21.03
N CYS A 81 3.89 -9.12 19.99
CA CYS A 81 3.42 -8.14 19.02
C CYS A 81 2.30 -7.29 19.62
N LYS A 82 2.33 -6.00 19.32
CA LYS A 82 1.33 -5.01 19.77
C LYS A 82 0.30 -4.68 18.70
N ARG A 83 0.60 -5.01 17.45
CA ARG A 83 -0.25 -4.77 16.29
C ARG A 83 -0.18 -5.95 15.33
N ILE A 84 -1.27 -6.18 14.62
CA ILE A 84 -1.34 -7.17 13.54
C ILE A 84 -1.89 -6.53 12.28
N GLU A 85 -1.30 -6.88 11.14
CA GLU A 85 -1.72 -6.44 9.82
C GLU A 85 -2.22 -7.61 8.98
N VAL A 86 -3.11 -7.29 8.06
CA VAL A 86 -3.56 -8.23 7.02
C VAL A 86 -3.71 -7.50 5.70
N GLN A 87 -3.24 -8.14 4.64
CA GLN A 87 -3.50 -7.72 3.27
C GLN A 87 -4.48 -8.68 2.63
N VAL A 88 -5.58 -8.16 2.11
CA VAL A 88 -6.64 -8.97 1.51
C VAL A 88 -6.91 -8.54 0.06
N PRO A 89 -7.09 -9.50 -0.87
CA PRO A 89 -7.22 -9.19 -2.30
C PRO A 89 -8.61 -8.74 -2.72
N GLY A 90 -9.58 -8.69 -1.81
CA GLY A 90 -10.95 -8.37 -2.20
C GLY A 90 -11.91 -8.18 -1.03
N GLU A 91 -13.13 -7.82 -1.36
CA GLU A 91 -14.17 -7.44 -0.39
C GLU A 91 -14.55 -8.51 0.63
N ALA A 92 -14.44 -9.80 0.28
CA ALA A 92 -14.75 -10.86 1.24
C ALA A 92 -13.76 -10.86 2.42
N GLY A 93 -12.47 -10.66 2.13
CA GLY A 93 -11.43 -10.48 3.14
C GLY A 93 -11.60 -9.17 3.90
N LEU A 94 -11.93 -8.08 3.19
CA LEU A 94 -12.20 -6.79 3.80
C LEU A 94 -13.36 -6.86 4.81
N ARG A 95 -14.48 -7.50 4.45
CA ARG A 95 -15.61 -7.71 5.36
C ARG A 95 -15.24 -8.58 6.57
N LEU A 96 -14.48 -9.66 6.35
CA LEU A 96 -14.03 -10.51 7.44
C LEU A 96 -13.13 -9.75 8.42
N ALA A 97 -12.13 -9.06 7.91
CA ALA A 97 -11.21 -8.28 8.73
C ALA A 97 -11.94 -7.15 9.48
N GLY A 98 -12.84 -6.43 8.80
CA GLY A 98 -13.66 -5.38 9.44
C GLY A 98 -14.57 -5.93 10.56
N ALA A 99 -15.19 -7.12 10.37
CA ALA A 99 -15.98 -7.78 11.39
C ALA A 99 -15.17 -8.23 12.62
N LEU A 100 -13.85 -8.39 12.46
CA LEU A 100 -12.89 -8.70 13.52
C LEU A 100 -12.29 -7.45 14.19
N GLY A 101 -12.72 -6.25 13.78
CA GLY A 101 -12.26 -4.97 14.33
C GLY A 101 -10.95 -4.46 13.72
N TYR A 102 -10.55 -5.00 12.57
CA TYR A 102 -9.44 -4.42 11.82
C TYR A 102 -9.88 -3.12 11.13
N VAL A 103 -9.01 -2.13 11.15
CA VAL A 103 -9.21 -0.80 10.55
C VAL A 103 -8.50 -0.75 9.20
N LEU A 104 -9.18 -0.27 8.18
CA LEU A 104 -8.58 -0.07 6.86
C LEU A 104 -7.52 1.03 6.94
N ARG A 105 -6.29 0.74 6.49
CA ARG A 105 -5.21 1.72 6.40
C ARG A 105 -5.07 2.29 4.99
N ASN A 106 -4.99 1.43 3.99
CA ASN A 106 -4.89 1.86 2.60
C ASN A 106 -5.44 0.78 1.65
N ARG A 107 -5.72 1.20 0.43
CA ARG A 107 -6.02 0.31 -0.68
C ARG A 107 -5.04 0.49 -1.81
N GLY A 108 -4.60 -0.60 -2.41
CA GLY A 108 -3.94 -0.60 -3.70
C GLY A 108 -4.98 -0.54 -4.81
N MET A 109 -4.74 0.28 -5.81
CA MET A 109 -5.61 0.39 -6.99
C MET A 109 -4.77 0.26 -8.25
N GLU A 110 -5.35 -0.31 -9.30
CA GLU A 110 -4.68 -0.49 -10.59
C GLU A 110 -5.64 -0.14 -11.74
N LYS A 111 -5.07 0.36 -12.83
CA LYS A 111 -5.77 0.56 -14.10
C LYS A 111 -4.98 -0.09 -15.22
N ARG A 112 -5.66 -0.80 -16.12
CA ARG A 112 -5.10 -1.24 -17.40
C ARG A 112 -5.08 -0.06 -18.37
N LEU A 113 -3.94 0.12 -19.02
CA LEU A 113 -3.74 1.18 -19.99
C LEU A 113 -3.99 0.66 -21.40
N GLY A 114 -4.58 1.50 -22.23
CA GLY A 114 -4.62 1.27 -23.68
C GLY A 114 -3.28 1.58 -24.35
N THR A 115 -3.24 1.49 -25.66
CA THR A 115 -2.06 1.82 -26.48
C THR A 115 -1.97 3.30 -26.83
N THR A 116 -3.05 4.06 -26.64
CA THR A 116 -3.11 5.48 -26.94
C THR A 116 -2.99 6.28 -25.63
N ALA A 117 -2.03 7.18 -25.56
CA ALA A 117 -1.86 8.07 -24.42
C ALA A 117 -3.05 9.03 -24.32
N PRO A 118 -3.61 9.26 -23.12
CA PRO A 118 -4.63 10.28 -22.95
C PRO A 118 -4.05 11.68 -23.18
N GLY A 119 -4.87 12.56 -23.77
CA GLY A 119 -4.53 13.96 -23.91
C GLY A 119 -4.64 14.72 -22.59
N LEU A 120 -3.77 15.70 -22.39
CA LEU A 120 -3.89 16.65 -21.29
C LEU A 120 -4.89 17.77 -21.66
N PRO A 121 -5.52 18.40 -20.67
CA PRO A 121 -6.28 19.61 -20.90
C PRO A 121 -5.43 20.71 -21.56
N GLU A 122 -6.06 21.54 -22.37
CA GLU A 122 -5.41 22.69 -23.02
C GLU A 122 -4.66 23.55 -21.99
N GLY A 123 -3.51 24.09 -22.37
CA GLY A 123 -2.63 24.85 -21.47
C GLY A 123 -1.83 24.01 -20.48
N SER A 124 -2.12 22.70 -20.35
CA SER A 124 -1.40 21.82 -19.42
C SER A 124 -0.28 21.05 -20.12
N ARG A 125 0.90 20.99 -19.49
CA ARG A 125 2.04 20.17 -19.94
C ARG A 125 2.85 19.62 -18.78
N GLY A 126 3.42 18.43 -18.96
CA GLY A 126 4.41 17.88 -18.06
C GLY A 126 5.83 18.23 -18.50
N ARG A 127 6.71 18.55 -17.56
CA ARG A 127 8.15 18.63 -17.79
C ARG A 127 8.94 17.91 -16.71
N PRO A 128 10.16 17.46 -16.99
CA PRO A 128 11.03 16.92 -15.93
C PRO A 128 11.20 17.92 -14.78
N MET A 129 11.27 17.40 -13.56
CA MET A 129 11.66 18.17 -12.38
C MET A 129 13.14 18.54 -12.50
N THR A 130 13.49 19.76 -12.16
CA THR A 130 14.89 20.19 -12.13
C THR A 130 15.57 19.81 -10.83
N ALA A 131 16.92 19.73 -10.82
CA ALA A 131 17.69 19.50 -9.60
C ALA A 131 17.44 20.55 -8.51
N ALA A 132 17.17 21.81 -8.90
CA ALA A 132 16.85 22.89 -7.96
C ALA A 132 15.47 22.71 -7.30
N GLU A 133 14.53 22.08 -7.99
CA GLU A 133 13.17 21.79 -7.46
C GLU A 133 13.15 20.53 -6.59
N PHE A 134 14.05 19.58 -6.86
CA PHE A 134 14.09 18.26 -6.24
C PHE A 134 14.27 18.33 -4.71
N GLY A 135 15.30 19.00 -4.21
CA GLY A 135 15.59 19.05 -2.78
C GLY A 135 14.40 19.54 -1.92
N PRO A 136 13.83 20.72 -2.21
CA PRO A 136 12.65 21.21 -1.50
C PRO A 136 11.41 20.32 -1.67
N TRP A 137 11.24 19.67 -2.82
CA TRP A 137 10.14 18.73 -3.04
C TRP A 137 10.30 17.47 -2.18
N GLU A 138 11.50 16.86 -2.21
CA GLU A 138 11.80 15.64 -1.47
C GLU A 138 11.64 15.82 0.04
N GLU A 139 12.14 16.94 0.60
CA GLU A 139 12.01 17.24 2.03
C GLU A 139 10.54 17.32 2.45
N ARG A 140 9.70 18.04 1.68
CA ARG A 140 8.26 18.12 1.96
C ARG A 140 7.58 16.78 1.77
N GLY A 141 7.91 16.04 0.72
CA GLY A 141 7.36 14.72 0.42
C GLY A 141 7.61 13.72 1.54
N ARG A 142 8.85 13.64 2.04
CA ARG A 142 9.21 12.79 3.18
C ARG A 142 8.44 13.16 4.45
N ALA A 143 8.37 14.45 4.76
CA ALA A 143 7.62 14.91 5.93
C ALA A 143 6.12 14.59 5.82
N HIS A 144 5.52 14.82 4.67
CA HIS A 144 4.10 14.51 4.40
C HIS A 144 3.84 13.00 4.47
N TYR A 145 4.71 12.20 3.89
CA TYR A 145 4.59 10.75 3.90
C TYR A 145 4.72 10.19 5.34
N ALA A 146 5.70 10.65 6.11
CA ALA A 146 5.83 10.30 7.52
C ALA A 146 4.58 10.68 8.32
N GLN A 147 4.07 11.90 8.14
CA GLN A 147 2.86 12.37 8.82
C GLN A 147 1.64 11.50 8.47
N SER A 148 1.52 11.07 7.22
CA SER A 148 0.46 10.17 6.77
C SER A 148 0.46 8.83 7.49
N TRP A 149 1.63 8.32 7.90
CA TRP A 149 1.76 7.11 8.72
C TRP A 149 1.45 7.36 10.19
N ILE A 150 1.91 8.49 10.75
CA ILE A 150 1.65 8.91 12.14
C ILE A 150 0.14 9.06 12.38
N ASP A 151 -0.56 9.72 11.48
CA ASP A 151 -2.02 9.91 11.54
C ASP A 151 -2.81 8.59 11.54
N ARG A 152 -2.14 7.48 11.18
CA ARG A 152 -2.69 6.11 11.14
C ARG A 152 -2.11 5.20 12.22
N GLY A 153 -1.59 5.80 13.30
CA GLY A 153 -1.16 5.11 14.49
C GLY A 153 0.23 4.46 14.40
N VAL A 154 1.05 4.79 13.40
CA VAL A 154 2.46 4.37 13.39
C VAL A 154 3.24 5.32 14.30
N PRO A 155 4.08 4.81 15.22
CA PRO A 155 4.94 5.66 16.05
C PRO A 155 5.80 6.59 15.19
N GLU A 156 5.97 7.83 15.64
CA GLU A 156 6.66 8.88 14.86
C GLU A 156 8.06 8.46 14.39
N ALA A 157 8.84 7.85 15.28
CA ALA A 157 10.18 7.38 14.93
C ALA A 157 10.17 6.33 13.79
N GLU A 158 9.26 5.35 13.86
CA GLU A 158 9.09 4.31 12.85
C GLU A 158 8.59 4.91 11.51
N ALA A 159 7.67 5.87 11.57
CA ALA A 159 7.12 6.54 10.39
C ALA A 159 8.19 7.38 9.67
N ARG A 160 9.03 8.09 10.41
CA ARG A 160 10.15 8.88 9.88
C ARG A 160 11.23 7.98 9.25
N GLU A 161 11.64 6.93 9.96
CA GLU A 161 12.61 5.95 9.46
C GLU A 161 12.11 5.29 8.18
N LYS A 162 10.83 4.90 8.15
CA LYS A 162 10.21 4.35 6.94
C LYS A 162 10.23 5.34 5.78
N ALA A 163 9.85 6.59 6.02
CA ALA A 163 9.83 7.61 4.96
C ALA A 163 11.25 7.85 4.39
N GLU A 164 12.25 7.92 5.24
CA GLU A 164 13.63 8.09 4.84
C GLU A 164 14.15 6.88 4.04
N LYS A 165 13.90 5.67 4.54
CA LYS A 165 14.30 4.43 3.88
C LYS A 165 13.63 4.24 2.53
N ASP A 166 12.33 4.51 2.42
CA ASP A 166 11.59 4.38 1.16
C ASP A 166 12.11 5.39 0.13
N HIS A 167 12.31 6.65 0.50
CA HIS A 167 12.88 7.66 -0.40
C HIS A 167 14.30 7.29 -0.84
N ALA A 168 15.19 6.93 0.10
CA ALA A 168 16.56 6.51 -0.23
C ALA A 168 16.60 5.26 -1.14
N THR A 169 15.64 4.34 -0.98
CA THR A 169 15.57 3.13 -1.79
C THR A 169 15.10 3.43 -3.23
N HIS A 170 14.15 4.33 -3.37
CA HIS A 170 13.52 4.61 -4.67
C HIS A 170 14.14 5.80 -5.41
N LEU A 171 14.89 6.66 -4.70
CA LEU A 171 15.55 7.84 -5.24
C LEU A 171 17.05 7.88 -4.86
N PRO A 172 17.81 6.79 -5.12
CA PRO A 172 19.22 6.70 -4.70
C PRO A 172 20.11 7.78 -5.34
N ASP A 173 19.76 8.21 -6.55
CA ASP A 173 20.50 9.22 -7.32
C ASP A 173 19.70 10.53 -7.46
N GLY A 174 18.79 10.79 -6.53
CA GLY A 174 17.95 11.99 -6.53
C GLY A 174 17.07 12.08 -7.77
N VAL A 175 17.10 13.24 -8.44
CA VAL A 175 16.28 13.50 -9.65
C VAL A 175 16.65 12.59 -10.82
N ASP A 176 17.86 12.05 -10.86
CA ASP A 176 18.38 11.20 -11.94
C ASP A 176 18.24 9.69 -11.63
N SER A 177 17.49 9.33 -10.59
CA SER A 177 17.30 7.94 -10.17
C SER A 177 16.73 7.07 -11.30
N PRO A 178 17.40 5.94 -11.65
CA PRO A 178 16.99 5.10 -12.77
C PRO A 178 15.60 4.47 -12.51
N GLY A 179 14.82 4.33 -13.59
CA GLY A 179 13.47 3.77 -13.50
C GLY A 179 12.46 4.69 -12.81
N THR A 180 12.79 5.96 -12.65
CA THR A 180 11.93 6.96 -12.00
C THR A 180 11.65 8.13 -12.95
N LEU A 181 10.42 8.64 -12.92
CA LEU A 181 10.04 9.87 -13.59
C LEU A 181 9.51 10.85 -12.52
N LEU A 182 10.27 11.94 -12.33
CA LEU A 182 9.86 13.08 -11.50
C LEU A 182 9.44 14.20 -12.42
N THR A 183 8.16 14.58 -12.36
CA THR A 183 7.56 15.50 -13.32
C THR A 183 6.84 16.63 -12.60
N VAL A 184 6.99 17.84 -13.12
CA VAL A 184 6.20 19.01 -12.74
C VAL A 184 5.11 19.20 -13.79
N LEU A 185 3.85 19.30 -13.35
CA LEU A 185 2.76 19.74 -14.19
C LEU A 185 2.70 21.26 -14.19
N GLU A 186 2.76 21.84 -15.38
CA GLU A 186 2.48 23.25 -15.61
C GLU A 186 1.12 23.43 -16.28
N HIS A 187 0.42 24.47 -15.89
CA HIS A 187 -0.77 24.95 -16.57
C HIS A 187 -0.60 26.43 -16.88
N GLU A 188 -0.70 26.80 -18.16
CA GLU A 188 -0.40 28.15 -18.68
C GLU A 188 0.97 28.69 -18.21
N GLY A 189 1.98 27.82 -18.18
CA GLY A 189 3.33 28.15 -17.77
C GLY A 189 3.55 28.25 -16.27
N VAL A 190 2.53 28.04 -15.44
CA VAL A 190 2.62 28.06 -13.97
C VAL A 190 2.72 26.62 -13.43
N PRO A 191 3.71 26.29 -12.58
CA PRO A 191 3.73 25.00 -11.88
C PRO A 191 2.52 24.84 -10.97
N VAL A 192 1.73 23.77 -11.17
CA VAL A 192 0.48 23.51 -10.44
C VAL A 192 0.45 22.17 -9.72
N GLY A 193 1.51 21.39 -9.83
CA GLY A 193 1.63 20.12 -9.11
C GLY A 193 2.81 19.27 -9.55
N THR A 194 3.02 18.17 -8.84
CA THR A 194 4.14 17.25 -9.04
C THR A 194 3.65 15.81 -9.13
N LEU A 195 4.44 14.98 -9.80
CA LEU A 195 4.17 13.57 -10.03
C LEU A 195 5.47 12.78 -9.89
N TRP A 196 5.42 11.68 -9.13
CA TRP A 196 6.49 10.71 -9.02
C TRP A 196 5.99 9.33 -9.46
N LEU A 197 6.57 8.84 -10.57
CA LEU A 197 6.32 7.51 -11.10
C LEU A 197 7.56 6.63 -10.95
N ALA A 198 7.37 5.38 -10.56
CA ALA A 198 8.37 4.34 -10.73
C ALA A 198 7.97 3.41 -11.88
N LEU A 199 8.97 3.09 -12.70
CA LEU A 199 8.85 2.20 -13.84
C LEU A 199 9.32 0.80 -13.46
N SER A 200 8.46 -0.18 -13.64
CA SER A 200 8.76 -1.60 -13.48
C SER A 200 8.56 -2.36 -14.79
N GLU A 201 8.91 -3.64 -14.84
CA GLU A 201 8.59 -4.47 -15.98
C GLU A 201 7.06 -4.55 -16.18
N GLY A 202 6.57 -4.06 -17.32
CA GLY A 202 5.15 -4.11 -17.70
C GLY A 202 4.21 -3.14 -16.99
N SER A 203 4.64 -2.43 -15.94
CA SER A 203 3.79 -1.52 -15.16
C SER A 203 4.52 -0.28 -14.69
N THR A 204 3.72 0.73 -14.30
CA THR A 204 4.19 1.88 -13.53
C THR A 204 3.49 1.90 -12.16
N PHE A 205 4.13 2.58 -11.20
CA PHE A 205 3.54 2.84 -9.90
C PHE A 205 3.62 4.33 -9.57
N VAL A 206 2.50 4.94 -9.17
CA VAL A 206 2.44 6.31 -8.69
C VAL A 206 2.83 6.31 -7.22
N PHE A 207 4.04 6.79 -6.91
CA PHE A 207 4.50 6.96 -5.54
C PHE A 207 3.94 8.21 -4.89
N ASP A 208 3.92 9.31 -5.66
CA ASP A 208 3.37 10.57 -5.21
C ASP A 208 2.69 11.32 -6.35
N VAL A 209 1.57 11.97 -6.02
CA VAL A 209 0.85 12.87 -6.91
C VAL A 209 0.23 13.98 -6.07
N GLU A 210 0.73 15.18 -6.25
CA GLU A 210 0.32 16.34 -5.46
C GLU A 210 -0.03 17.53 -6.35
N ALA A 211 -1.27 18.03 -6.23
CA ALA A 211 -1.64 19.35 -6.75
C ALA A 211 -1.30 20.43 -5.70
N ASP A 212 -0.62 21.49 -6.15
CA ASP A 212 -0.28 22.63 -5.29
C ASP A 212 -1.52 23.15 -4.57
N ALA A 213 -1.40 23.36 -3.26
CA ALA A 213 -2.50 23.75 -2.40
C ALA A 213 -3.23 25.02 -2.90
N ARG A 214 -2.49 25.96 -3.51
CA ARG A 214 -3.02 27.21 -4.09
C ARG A 214 -3.87 27.00 -5.33
N HIS A 215 -3.72 25.85 -5.97
CA HIS A 215 -4.37 25.48 -7.25
C HIS A 215 -5.33 24.29 -7.09
N ARG A 216 -5.71 23.92 -5.84
CA ARG A 216 -6.69 22.85 -5.60
C ARG A 216 -8.08 23.24 -6.10
N GLY A 217 -8.91 22.22 -6.42
CA GLY A 217 -10.27 22.43 -6.92
C GLY A 217 -10.37 22.81 -8.40
N GLN A 218 -9.23 22.97 -9.11
CA GLN A 218 -9.18 23.38 -10.51
C GLN A 218 -8.95 22.21 -11.49
N GLY A 219 -9.06 20.96 -11.03
CA GLY A 219 -8.92 19.77 -11.88
C GLY A 219 -7.48 19.28 -12.07
N HIS A 220 -6.47 19.94 -11.50
CA HIS A 220 -5.05 19.57 -11.70
C HIS A 220 -4.69 18.18 -11.20
N GLY A 221 -5.37 17.64 -10.18
CA GLY A 221 -5.20 16.25 -9.76
C GLY A 221 -5.56 15.27 -10.89
N ARG A 222 -6.63 15.54 -11.65
CA ARG A 222 -6.99 14.76 -12.83
C ARG A 222 -5.95 14.90 -13.94
N SER A 223 -5.49 16.12 -14.19
CA SER A 223 -4.43 16.38 -15.20
C SER A 223 -3.13 15.64 -14.86
N LEU A 224 -2.74 15.59 -13.58
CA LEU A 224 -1.57 14.83 -13.10
C LEU A 224 -1.75 13.32 -13.33
N MET A 225 -2.93 12.77 -13.09
CA MET A 225 -3.19 11.35 -13.34
C MET A 225 -3.23 11.03 -14.84
N LEU A 226 -3.79 11.90 -15.68
CA LEU A 226 -3.71 11.76 -17.15
C LEU A 226 -2.26 11.84 -17.64
N LEU A 227 -1.46 12.72 -17.05
CA LEU A 227 -0.02 12.81 -17.34
C LEU A 227 0.71 11.51 -16.93
N ALA A 228 0.38 10.94 -15.76
CA ALA A 228 0.92 9.66 -15.30
C ALA A 228 0.60 8.53 -16.28
N GLU A 229 -0.65 8.46 -16.75
CA GLU A 229 -1.07 7.47 -17.75
C GLU A 229 -0.36 7.69 -19.10
N ALA A 230 -0.25 8.94 -19.56
CA ALA A 230 0.44 9.26 -20.81
C ALA A 230 1.92 8.88 -20.77
N GLN A 231 2.62 9.19 -19.69
CA GLN A 231 4.00 8.81 -19.47
C GLN A 231 4.19 7.30 -19.38
N SER A 232 3.26 6.61 -18.73
CA SER A 232 3.25 5.15 -18.64
C SER A 232 3.12 4.48 -20.02
N VAL A 233 2.18 4.97 -20.85
CA VAL A 233 2.00 4.49 -22.22
C VAL A 233 3.23 4.78 -23.07
N ALA A 234 3.80 5.98 -22.97
CA ALA A 234 5.03 6.37 -23.68
C ALA A 234 6.24 5.48 -23.28
N ALA A 235 6.26 5.01 -22.04
CA ALA A 235 7.27 4.05 -21.53
C ALA A 235 6.94 2.59 -21.89
N GLY A 236 5.92 2.34 -22.72
CA GLY A 236 5.51 0.97 -23.13
C GLY A 236 4.85 0.15 -22.05
N LYS A 237 4.29 0.78 -21.01
CA LYS A 237 3.65 0.06 -19.90
C LYS A 237 2.15 -0.14 -20.17
N SER A 238 1.64 -1.31 -19.76
CA SER A 238 0.24 -1.69 -19.96
C SER A 238 -0.62 -1.55 -18.70
N ARG A 239 -0.01 -1.23 -17.56
CA ARG A 239 -0.69 -1.07 -16.27
C ARG A 239 -0.07 0.07 -15.46
N ILE A 240 -0.92 0.73 -14.67
CA ILE A 240 -0.50 1.73 -13.71
C ILE A 240 -1.19 1.45 -12.37
N GLY A 241 -0.41 1.43 -11.30
CA GLY A 241 -0.89 1.18 -9.94
C GLY A 241 -0.58 2.34 -9.01
N LEU A 242 -1.30 2.38 -7.90
CA LEU A 242 -1.09 3.34 -6.81
C LEU A 242 -1.58 2.77 -5.49
N ASN A 243 -1.18 3.42 -4.39
CA ASN A 243 -1.80 3.23 -3.09
C ASN A 243 -2.52 4.52 -2.66
N VAL A 244 -3.71 4.37 -2.09
CA VAL A 244 -4.42 5.48 -1.46
C VAL A 244 -4.73 5.15 -0.02
N PHE A 245 -4.39 6.06 0.89
CA PHE A 245 -4.71 5.92 2.30
C PHE A 245 -6.21 6.09 2.56
N ALA A 246 -6.74 5.28 3.45
CA ALA A 246 -8.13 5.40 3.89
C ALA A 246 -8.42 6.79 4.45
N GLY A 247 -9.59 7.33 4.09
CA GLY A 247 -10.00 8.68 4.46
C GLY A 247 -9.60 9.77 3.47
N ASN A 248 -8.74 9.49 2.48
CA ASN A 248 -8.48 10.41 1.38
C ASN A 248 -9.57 10.30 0.29
N THR A 249 -10.81 10.59 0.70
CA THR A 249 -11.98 10.49 -0.17
C THR A 249 -11.87 11.28 -1.49
N PRO A 250 -11.27 12.49 -1.53
CA PRO A 250 -11.08 13.20 -2.80
C PRO A 250 -10.22 12.42 -3.80
N ALA A 251 -9.11 11.82 -3.34
CA ALA A 251 -8.23 11.02 -4.19
C ALA A 251 -8.91 9.70 -4.62
N GLU A 252 -9.58 9.02 -3.68
CA GLU A 252 -10.32 7.79 -3.98
C GLU A 252 -11.35 8.01 -5.10
N ARG A 253 -12.19 9.04 -4.98
CA ARG A 253 -13.18 9.40 -6.02
C ARG A 253 -12.53 9.77 -7.35
N LEU A 254 -11.41 10.47 -7.32
CA LEU A 254 -10.67 10.81 -8.52
C LEU A 254 -10.20 9.54 -9.25
N TYR A 255 -9.55 8.62 -8.55
CA TYR A 255 -9.04 7.38 -9.15
C TYR A 255 -10.15 6.49 -9.67
N GLU A 256 -11.22 6.31 -8.92
CA GLU A 256 -12.42 5.57 -9.36
C GLU A 256 -13.02 6.20 -10.64
N SER A 257 -13.14 7.54 -10.70
CA SER A 257 -13.66 8.26 -11.88
C SER A 257 -12.75 8.15 -13.11
N LEU A 258 -11.49 7.77 -12.93
CA LEU A 258 -10.51 7.52 -13.98
C LEU A 258 -10.43 6.04 -14.37
N GLY A 259 -11.20 5.17 -13.70
CA GLY A 259 -11.25 3.73 -14.00
C GLY A 259 -10.17 2.92 -13.29
N TYR A 260 -9.60 3.41 -12.19
CA TYR A 260 -8.78 2.60 -11.30
C TYR A 260 -9.66 1.71 -10.44
N GLU A 261 -9.30 0.43 -10.34
CA GLU A 261 -10.03 -0.57 -9.56
C GLU A 261 -9.20 -1.03 -8.37
N PRO A 262 -9.82 -1.27 -7.19
CA PRO A 262 -9.11 -1.81 -6.05
C PRO A 262 -8.58 -3.20 -6.33
N THR A 263 -7.30 -3.43 -6.03
CA THR A 263 -6.63 -4.73 -6.17
C THR A 263 -6.35 -5.40 -4.84
N GLN A 264 -6.21 -4.59 -3.78
CA GLN A 264 -5.93 -5.09 -2.43
C GLN A 264 -6.31 -4.06 -1.37
N TYR A 265 -6.54 -4.54 -0.15
CA TYR A 265 -6.79 -3.72 1.02
C TYR A 265 -5.82 -4.12 2.12
N VAL A 266 -5.20 -3.14 2.76
CA VAL A 266 -4.34 -3.35 3.93
C VAL A 266 -5.06 -2.84 5.17
N LEU A 267 -5.25 -3.74 6.14
CA LEU A 267 -5.92 -3.43 7.39
C LEU A 267 -4.99 -3.76 8.56
N TYR A 268 -5.20 -3.09 9.67
CA TYR A 268 -4.47 -3.36 10.90
C TYR A 268 -5.40 -3.36 12.11
N LYS A 269 -4.92 -3.96 13.19
CA LYS A 269 -5.60 -3.99 14.50
C LYS A 269 -4.56 -3.89 15.60
N GLU A 270 -4.80 -3.02 16.59
CA GLU A 270 -4.02 -2.99 17.82
C GLU A 270 -4.39 -4.21 18.68
N LEU A 271 -3.37 -4.88 19.20
CA LEU A 271 -3.50 -6.04 20.08
C LEU A 271 -3.36 -5.55 21.53
N LEU A 272 -4.49 -5.38 22.20
CA LEU A 272 -4.55 -5.03 23.63
C LEU A 272 -4.17 -6.22 24.51
#